data_49bf997f67373dc78eee8f21cf18de83
#
_entry.id   49bf997f67373dc78eee8f21cf18de83
#
_cell.length_a   1.000
_cell.length_b   1.000
_cell.length_c   1.000
_cell.angle_alpha   90.00
_cell.angle_beta   90.00
_cell.angle_gamma   90.00
#
_symmetry.space_group_name_H-M   'P 1'
#
loop_
_entity.id
_entity.type
_entity.pdbx_description
1 polymer ?
#
loop_
_entity_poly.entity_id
_entity_poly.type
_entity_poly.pdbx_seq_one_letter_code
_entity_poly.pdbx_strand_id
1 'polypeptide(L)'
;MSESIISLSEFKSEASQLLARIRQSGEAIVLTQNGTATAVVHDIASFRKLEQGLLMLKLLVQGEADIRRNRVVGQRDLFNSLRKELERGKASL
;
A
#
# COMPACT_ATOMS: atom_id res chain seq x y z
N MET A 1 -3.53 15.37 4.95
CA MET A 1 -2.76 14.22 5.44
C MET A 1 -1.44 14.69 5.97
N SER A 2 -1.22 14.47 7.22
CA SER A 2 0.04 14.85 7.83
C SER A 2 1.00 13.67 7.79
N GLU A 3 2.14 13.88 7.16
CA GLU A 3 3.24 12.94 7.19
C GLU A 3 4.27 13.49 8.15
N SER A 4 4.79 12.62 8.99
CA SER A 4 5.92 12.96 9.85
C SER A 4 7.22 12.62 9.14
N ILE A 5 8.16 13.52 9.15
CA ILE A 5 9.48 13.31 8.56
C ILE A 5 10.49 13.21 9.71
N ILE A 6 11.13 12.06 9.83
CA ILE A 6 12.00 11.74 10.95
C ILE A 6 13.30 11.15 10.40
N SER A 7 14.43 11.50 11.03
CA SER A 7 15.71 10.92 10.64
C SER A 7 15.78 9.45 11.02
N LEU A 8 16.57 8.68 10.28
CA LEU A 8 16.80 7.27 10.59
C LEU A 8 17.36 7.08 11.99
N SER A 9 18.26 7.96 12.42
CA SER A 9 18.85 7.88 13.76
C SER A 9 17.80 8.05 14.85
N GLU A 10 16.91 9.02 14.69
CA GLU A 10 15.81 9.25 15.62
C GLU A 10 14.84 8.07 15.64
N PHE A 11 14.54 7.52 14.47
CA PHE A 11 13.67 6.34 14.40
C PHE A 11 14.30 5.15 15.13
N LYS A 12 15.60 4.92 14.96
CA LYS A 12 16.28 3.81 15.66
C LYS A 12 16.19 3.93 17.17
N SER A 13 16.28 5.13 17.69
CA SER A 13 16.26 5.35 19.15
C SER A 13 14.85 5.28 19.73
N GLU A 14 13.82 5.57 18.94
CA GLU A 14 12.44 5.67 19.42
C GLU A 14 11.48 4.73 18.66
N ALA A 15 12.00 3.68 18.06
CA ALA A 15 11.23 2.81 17.17
C ALA A 15 9.93 2.27 17.79
N SER A 16 10.00 1.80 19.03
CA SER A 16 8.80 1.22 19.68
C SER A 16 7.68 2.23 19.85
N GLN A 17 8.03 3.44 20.28
CA GLN A 17 7.06 4.52 20.48
C GLN A 17 6.49 5.00 19.14
N LEU A 18 7.35 5.13 18.14
CA LEU A 18 6.94 5.58 16.82
C LEU A 18 6.03 4.55 16.13
N LEU A 19 6.33 3.27 16.27
CA LEU A 19 5.49 2.21 15.73
C LEU A 19 4.13 2.16 16.40
N ALA A 20 4.07 2.37 17.72
CA ALA A 20 2.80 2.46 18.44
C ALA A 20 1.97 3.64 17.95
N ARG A 21 2.59 4.79 17.74
CA ARG A 21 1.93 5.99 17.23
C ARG A 21 1.37 5.77 15.82
N ILE A 22 2.15 5.14 14.95
CA ILE A 22 1.72 4.81 13.60
C ILE A 22 0.49 3.90 13.62
N ARG A 23 0.51 2.88 14.47
CA ARG A 23 -0.63 1.95 14.57
C ARG A 23 -1.90 2.64 15.05
N GLN A 24 -1.79 3.61 15.94
CA GLN A 24 -2.94 4.34 16.45
C GLN A 24 -3.47 5.36 15.45
N SER A 25 -2.59 6.11 14.80
CA SER A 25 -2.98 7.20 13.91
C SER A 25 -3.23 6.77 12.48
N GLY A 26 -2.60 5.69 12.04
CA GLY A 26 -2.62 5.30 10.63
C GLY A 26 -1.78 6.18 9.72
N GLU A 27 -1.04 7.14 10.28
CA GLU A 27 -0.19 8.03 9.50
C GLU A 27 1.15 7.38 9.19
N ALA A 28 1.70 7.70 8.02
CA ALA A 28 3.02 7.22 7.62
C ALA A 28 4.12 8.09 8.21
N ILE A 29 5.29 7.50 8.42
CA ILE A 29 6.51 8.22 8.77
C ILE A 29 7.49 8.10 7.60
N VAL A 30 7.99 9.23 7.13
CA VAL A 30 9.04 9.26 6.13
C VAL A 30 10.39 9.29 6.84
N LEU A 31 11.23 8.31 6.56
CA LEU A 31 12.59 8.23 7.12
C LEU A 31 13.58 8.89 6.19
N THR A 32 14.41 9.74 6.76
CA THR A 32 15.49 10.41 6.02
C THR A 32 16.86 9.93 6.49
N GLN A 33 17.77 9.89 5.56
CA GLN A 33 19.17 9.59 5.82
C GLN A 33 20.01 10.62 5.06
N ASN A 34 20.87 11.34 5.77
CA ASN A 34 21.67 12.41 5.19
C ASN A 34 20.82 13.45 4.44
N GLY A 35 19.68 13.80 5.01
CA GLY A 35 18.78 14.78 4.42
C GLY A 35 17.94 14.28 3.24
N THR A 36 18.05 13.01 2.89
CA THR A 36 17.31 12.43 1.76
C THR A 36 16.28 11.42 2.24
N ALA A 37 15.04 11.51 1.76
CA ALA A 37 14.00 10.55 2.05
C ALA A 37 14.38 9.20 1.45
N THR A 38 14.49 8.17 2.28
CA THR A 38 14.95 6.84 1.87
C THR A 38 13.93 5.74 2.09
N ALA A 39 12.99 5.94 3.00
CA ALA A 39 12.02 4.89 3.33
C ALA A 39 10.75 5.50 3.89
N VAL A 40 9.69 4.71 3.88
CA VAL A 40 8.43 5.06 4.50
C VAL A 40 8.04 3.92 5.45
N VAL A 41 7.63 4.27 6.67
CA VAL A 41 7.12 3.32 7.63
C VAL A 41 5.62 3.50 7.75
N HIS A 42 4.88 2.44 7.55
CA HIS A 42 3.42 2.43 7.57
C HIS A 42 2.94 1.30 8.46
N ASP A 43 1.81 1.47 9.14
CA ASP A 43 1.21 0.33 9.82
C ASP A 43 0.65 -0.63 8.76
N ILE A 44 0.63 -1.92 9.08
CA ILE A 44 0.29 -2.94 8.09
C ILE A 44 -1.17 -2.82 7.62
N ALA A 45 -2.09 -2.43 8.49
CA ALA A 45 -3.50 -2.30 8.11
C ALA A 45 -3.71 -1.18 7.08
N SER A 46 -3.08 -0.03 7.32
CA SER A 46 -3.16 1.11 6.39
C SER A 46 -2.47 0.80 5.06
N PHE A 47 -1.34 0.13 5.12
CA PHE A 47 -0.62 -0.29 3.91
C PHE A 47 -1.47 -1.24 3.06
N ARG A 48 -2.13 -2.20 3.69
CA ARG A 48 -2.99 -3.15 2.97
C ARG A 48 -4.19 -2.46 2.34
N LYS A 49 -4.78 -1.48 3.02
CA LYS A 49 -5.89 -0.70 2.44
C LYS A 49 -5.44 0.06 1.21
N LEU A 50 -4.28 0.68 1.28
CA LEU A 50 -3.71 1.40 0.15
C LEU A 50 -3.44 0.45 -1.02
N GLU A 51 -2.84 -0.70 -0.74
CA GLU A 51 -2.55 -1.72 -1.75
C GLU A 51 -3.83 -2.22 -2.41
N GLN A 52 -4.87 -2.52 -1.61
CA GLN A 52 -6.17 -2.94 -2.13
C GLN A 52 -6.81 -1.86 -3.00
N GLY A 53 -6.71 -0.60 -2.58
CA GLY A 53 -7.23 0.53 -3.35
C GLY A 53 -6.55 0.66 -4.71
N LEU A 54 -5.23 0.50 -4.74
CA LEU A 54 -4.47 0.53 -5.98
C LEU A 54 -4.83 -0.63 -6.91
N LEU A 55 -5.03 -1.82 -6.35
CA LEU A 55 -5.46 -2.99 -7.12
C LEU A 55 -6.85 -2.78 -7.72
N MET A 56 -7.78 -2.24 -6.94
CA MET A 56 -9.13 -1.94 -7.41
C MET A 56 -9.11 -0.92 -8.54
N LEU A 57 -8.31 0.13 -8.37
CA LEU A 57 -8.17 1.16 -9.41
C LEU A 57 -7.60 0.55 -10.69
N LYS A 58 -6.57 -0.28 -10.57
CA LYS A 58 -5.96 -0.97 -11.70
C LYS A 58 -6.97 -1.82 -12.45
N LEU A 59 -7.79 -2.58 -11.71
CA LEU A 59 -8.81 -3.44 -12.31
C LEU A 59 -9.90 -2.65 -13.00
N LEU A 60 -10.32 -1.53 -12.41
CA LEU A 60 -11.32 -0.66 -13.02
C LEU A 60 -10.82 -0.10 -14.35
N VAL A 61 -9.58 0.35 -14.38
CA VAL A 61 -8.96 0.87 -15.61
C VAL A 61 -8.82 -0.23 -16.66
N GLN A 62 -8.36 -1.41 -16.26
CA GLN A 62 -8.23 -2.56 -17.17
C GLN A 62 -9.59 -3.03 -17.66
N GLY A 63 -10.58 -3.13 -16.76
CA GLY A 63 -11.93 -3.52 -17.11
C GLY A 63 -12.57 -2.60 -18.12
N GLU A 64 -12.39 -1.29 -17.96
CA GLU A 64 -12.88 -0.31 -18.91
C GLU A 64 -12.22 -0.46 -20.27
N ALA A 65 -10.91 -0.64 -20.30
CA ALA A 65 -10.17 -0.87 -21.54
C ALA A 65 -10.62 -2.15 -22.24
N ASP A 66 -10.84 -3.21 -21.49
CA ASP A 66 -11.29 -4.50 -22.03
C ASP A 66 -12.70 -4.43 -22.58
N ILE A 67 -13.60 -3.71 -21.92
CA ILE A 67 -14.96 -3.47 -22.41
C ILE A 67 -14.93 -2.75 -23.74
N ARG A 68 -14.06 -1.77 -23.90
CA ARG A 68 -13.90 -1.03 -25.14
C ARG A 68 -13.35 -1.89 -26.27
N ARG A 69 -12.43 -2.80 -25.96
CA ARG A 69 -11.76 -3.61 -26.98
C ARG A 69 -12.57 -4.81 -27.45
N ASN A 70 -13.10 -5.60 -26.51
CA ASN A 70 -13.61 -6.92 -26.84
C ASN A 70 -14.99 -7.25 -26.31
N ARG A 71 -15.57 -6.45 -25.48
CA ARG A 71 -16.88 -6.71 -24.81
C ARG A 71 -16.97 -8.04 -24.09
N VAL A 72 -15.95 -8.88 -24.15
CA VAL A 72 -16.03 -10.26 -23.67
C VAL A 72 -14.82 -10.63 -22.84
N VAL A 73 -14.39 -9.77 -21.96
CA VAL A 73 -13.57 -10.33 -20.90
C VAL A 73 -14.54 -10.80 -19.84
N GLY A 74 -14.61 -12.10 -19.62
CA GLY A 74 -15.48 -12.65 -18.61
C GLY A 74 -15.16 -12.00 -17.27
N GLN A 75 -16.19 -11.53 -16.58
CA GLN A 75 -16.04 -11.00 -15.22
C GLN A 75 -15.29 -11.98 -14.34
N ARG A 76 -15.39 -13.27 -14.61
CA ARG A 76 -14.66 -14.32 -13.89
C ARG A 76 -13.16 -14.15 -13.96
N ASP A 77 -12.61 -13.77 -15.12
CA ASP A 77 -11.18 -13.61 -15.27
C ASP A 77 -10.68 -12.42 -14.45
N LEU A 78 -11.46 -11.35 -14.39
CA LEU A 78 -11.15 -10.20 -13.57
C LEU A 78 -11.17 -10.56 -12.08
N PHE A 79 -12.20 -11.26 -11.65
CA PHE A 79 -12.29 -11.71 -10.26
C PHE A 79 -11.18 -12.68 -9.89
N ASN A 80 -10.84 -13.60 -10.78
CA ASN A 80 -9.75 -14.54 -10.53
C ASN A 80 -8.40 -13.83 -10.45
N SER A 81 -8.17 -12.84 -11.29
CA SER A 81 -6.96 -12.04 -11.25
C SER A 81 -6.85 -11.27 -9.94
N LEU A 82 -7.94 -10.65 -9.52
CA LEU A 82 -8.00 -9.92 -8.26
C LEU A 82 -7.74 -10.85 -7.08
N ARG A 83 -8.37 -12.01 -7.08
CA ARG A 83 -8.19 -12.99 -6.01
C ARG A 83 -6.75 -13.46 -5.92
N LYS A 84 -6.13 -13.78 -7.06
CA LYS A 84 -4.74 -14.21 -7.10
C LYS A 84 -3.80 -13.14 -6.57
N GLU A 85 -4.03 -11.89 -6.92
CA GLU A 85 -3.18 -10.79 -6.45
C GLU A 85 -3.36 -10.55 -4.95
N LEU A 86 -4.59 -10.67 -4.44
CA LEU A 86 -4.85 -10.55 -3.01
C LEU A 86 -4.20 -11.70 -2.22
N GLU A 87 -4.28 -12.92 -2.73
CA GLU A 87 -3.64 -14.08 -2.12
C GLU A 87 -2.12 -13.94 -2.14
N ARG A 88 -1.57 -13.43 -3.23
CA ARG A 88 -0.13 -13.17 -3.35
C ARG A 88 0.31 -12.11 -2.34
N GLY A 89 -0.48 -11.09 -2.13
CA GLY A 89 -0.22 -10.07 -1.12
C GLY A 89 -0.22 -10.66 0.29
N LYS A 90 -1.11 -11.59 0.58
CA LYS A 90 -1.15 -12.29 1.87
C LYS A 90 0.05 -13.21 2.03
N ALA A 91 0.46 -13.89 0.97
CA ALA A 91 1.58 -14.83 1.01
C ALA A 91 2.92 -14.13 1.21
N SER A 92 3.05 -12.90 0.78
CA SER A 92 4.30 -12.13 0.91
C SER A 92 4.50 -11.54 2.30
N LEU A 93 3.55 -11.73 3.19
CA LEU A 93 3.62 -11.28 4.57
C LEU A 93 3.88 -12.46 5.51
#